data_31980b2bd3a15f7ec618d4212b9ca339
#
_entry.id   31980b2bd3a15f7ec618d4212b9ca339
#
_cell.length_a   1.000
_cell.length_b   1.000
_cell.length_c   1.000
_cell.angle_alpha   90.00
_cell.angle_beta   90.00
_cell.angle_gamma   90.00
#
_symmetry.space_group_name_H-M   'P 1'
#
loop_
_entity.id
_entity.type
_entity.pdbx_description
1 polymer ?
#
loop_
_entity_poly.entity_id
_entity_poly.type
_entity_poly.pdbx_seq_one_letter_code
_entity_poly.pdbx_strand_id
1 'polypeptide(L)'
;MEYSVKIVILVEKSPQLGGHLARWDRLFPAGIPAKDVLEKMVSQINGVKYFLEANVQSINLLNKSYNVILNNGITVLADAVLFTTGFDLFPAQKKEEYGYGIYEKVITNADLENWFRTKRDNRVTENPKRIGFVHCVGSRDEKAGNRYCSKVCCATAVKQACEIKQEFPDAQVYCFYMDLRMFGRNYEDMYLQAQRKHGVIFVRGRVSEVSETQEGRLIVKAEDTLSGKPMKVSLDLLVLMAGMVQNPDNREFAKMLSVNLPEDGFFESADIFSAAGVSSRRGVFY
;
A
#
# COMPACT_ATOMS: atom_id res chain seq x y z
N MET A 1 24.98 -27.08 3.02
CA MET A 1 25.39 -26.64 1.65
C MET A 1 25.16 -25.15 1.58
N GLU A 2 26.22 -24.37 1.59
CA GLU A 2 26.13 -22.93 1.30
C GLU A 2 25.84 -22.75 -0.19
N TYR A 3 24.64 -22.26 -0.51
CA TYR A 3 24.32 -21.81 -1.85
C TYR A 3 24.91 -20.41 -2.05
N SER A 4 26.07 -20.31 -2.69
CA SER A 4 26.55 -18.99 -3.11
C SER A 4 25.79 -18.54 -4.37
N VAL A 5 24.95 -17.52 -4.23
CA VAL A 5 24.35 -16.84 -5.39
C VAL A 5 25.47 -16.14 -6.16
N LYS A 6 25.75 -16.59 -7.39
CA LYS A 6 26.86 -16.04 -8.20
C LYS A 6 26.46 -14.86 -9.07
N ILE A 7 25.24 -14.88 -9.60
CA ILE A 7 24.75 -13.86 -10.55
C ILE A 7 23.29 -13.59 -10.22
N VAL A 8 22.95 -12.32 -10.06
CA VAL A 8 21.56 -11.84 -9.90
C VAL A 8 21.20 -11.02 -11.15
N ILE A 9 20.02 -11.28 -11.70
CA ILE A 9 19.43 -10.48 -12.77
C ILE A 9 18.10 -9.95 -12.26
N LEU A 10 17.90 -8.64 -12.33
CA LEU A 10 16.68 -7.97 -11.92
C LEU A 10 15.91 -7.53 -13.17
N VAL A 11 14.60 -7.82 -13.19
CA VAL A 11 13.69 -7.39 -14.27
C VAL A 11 12.65 -6.47 -13.65
N GLU A 12 12.56 -5.24 -14.15
CA GLU A 12 11.64 -4.21 -13.67
C GLU A 12 10.82 -3.68 -14.86
N LYS A 13 9.49 -3.68 -14.71
CA LYS A 13 8.56 -3.20 -15.75
C LYS A 13 8.52 -1.68 -15.87
N SER A 14 8.92 -0.97 -14.84
CA SER A 14 8.96 0.50 -14.82
C SER A 14 10.27 1.04 -15.40
N PRO A 15 10.33 2.33 -15.80
CA PRO A 15 11.56 2.96 -16.26
C PRO A 15 12.58 3.21 -15.15
N GLN A 16 12.23 2.95 -13.89
CA GLN A 16 13.09 3.14 -12.73
C GLN A 16 12.83 2.08 -11.66
N LEU A 17 13.85 1.81 -10.86
CA LEU A 17 13.76 0.92 -9.70
C LEU A 17 13.01 1.59 -8.54
N GLY A 18 12.42 0.80 -7.65
CA GLY A 18 11.87 1.25 -6.38
C GLY A 18 10.36 1.09 -6.20
N GLY A 19 9.61 0.83 -7.27
CA GLY A 19 8.17 0.56 -7.19
C GLY A 19 7.41 1.63 -6.39
N HIS A 20 6.65 1.20 -5.38
CA HIS A 20 5.92 2.11 -4.50
C HIS A 20 6.84 3.02 -3.67
N LEU A 21 8.01 2.54 -3.25
CA LEU A 21 8.95 3.32 -2.45
C LEU A 21 9.38 4.62 -3.15
N ALA A 22 9.51 4.59 -4.47
CA ALA A 22 9.83 5.77 -5.28
C ALA A 22 8.71 6.84 -5.31
N ARG A 23 7.50 6.48 -4.87
CA ARG A 23 6.31 7.36 -4.89
C ARG A 23 5.94 7.89 -3.51
N TRP A 24 6.49 7.31 -2.41
CA TRP A 24 6.19 7.72 -1.05
C TRP A 24 7.10 8.86 -0.58
N ASP A 25 6.62 9.64 0.38
CA ASP A 25 7.38 10.73 1.00
C ASP A 25 8.22 10.19 2.16
N ARG A 26 7.59 9.62 3.17
CA ARG A 26 8.24 9.12 4.38
C ARG A 26 7.77 7.72 4.76
N LEU A 27 8.62 7.01 5.51
CA LEU A 27 8.32 5.67 6.00
C LEU A 27 8.04 5.67 7.51
N PHE A 28 7.04 4.90 7.92
CA PHE A 28 6.75 4.68 9.35
C PHE A 28 7.65 3.56 9.92
N PRO A 29 7.88 3.49 11.25
CA PRO A 29 7.41 4.43 12.26
C PRO A 29 8.32 5.66 12.43
N ALA A 30 9.54 5.64 11.91
CA ALA A 30 10.58 6.62 12.21
C ALA A 30 10.51 7.91 11.36
N GLY A 31 9.62 8.00 10.37
CA GLY A 31 9.49 9.16 9.50
C GLY A 31 10.70 9.39 8.58
N ILE A 32 11.45 8.33 8.25
CA ILE A 32 12.62 8.41 7.37
C ILE A 32 12.15 8.73 5.94
N PRO A 33 12.83 9.67 5.24
CA PRO A 33 12.51 9.95 3.85
C PRO A 33 12.65 8.69 2.98
N ALA A 34 11.60 8.38 2.22
CA ALA A 34 11.58 7.19 1.36
C ALA A 34 12.68 7.23 0.29
N LYS A 35 12.98 8.44 -0.20
CA LYS A 35 14.07 8.69 -1.16
C LYS A 35 15.43 8.23 -0.62
N ASP A 36 15.77 8.56 0.62
CA ASP A 36 17.07 8.21 1.22
C ASP A 36 17.22 6.68 1.33
N VAL A 37 16.12 6.00 1.71
CA VAL A 37 16.10 4.54 1.77
C VAL A 37 16.28 3.93 0.38
N LEU A 38 15.58 4.46 -0.62
CA LEU A 38 15.69 3.99 -2.01
C LEU A 38 17.10 4.17 -2.57
N GLU A 39 17.68 5.36 -2.40
CA GLU A 39 19.04 5.65 -2.86
C GLU A 39 20.06 4.70 -2.20
N LYS A 40 19.94 4.46 -0.91
CA LYS A 40 20.76 3.48 -0.20
C LYS A 40 20.60 2.07 -0.77
N MET A 41 19.37 1.62 -1.02
CA MET A 41 19.11 0.29 -1.59
C MET A 41 19.68 0.17 -3.00
N VAL A 42 19.47 1.17 -3.85
CA VAL A 42 20.00 1.20 -5.22
C VAL A 42 21.53 1.20 -5.23
N SER A 43 22.17 1.92 -4.31
CA SER A 43 23.65 1.92 -4.20
C SER A 43 24.23 0.56 -3.82
N GLN A 44 23.45 -0.32 -3.22
CA GLN A 44 23.89 -1.67 -2.80
C GLN A 44 23.83 -2.72 -3.93
N ILE A 45 23.15 -2.42 -5.05
CA ILE A 45 23.02 -3.36 -6.18
C ILE A 45 24.11 -3.16 -7.25
N ASN A 46 25.24 -2.56 -6.89
CA ASN A 46 26.38 -2.41 -7.80
C ASN A 46 26.84 -3.79 -8.31
N GLY A 47 26.97 -3.91 -9.65
CA GLY A 47 27.33 -5.17 -10.31
C GLY A 47 26.15 -6.11 -10.58
N VAL A 48 24.95 -5.80 -10.12
CA VAL A 48 23.73 -6.53 -10.52
C VAL A 48 23.31 -6.09 -11.92
N LYS A 49 23.13 -7.04 -12.82
CA LYS A 49 22.54 -6.76 -14.13
C LYS A 49 21.05 -6.55 -13.99
N TYR A 50 20.51 -5.47 -14.55
CA TYR A 50 19.07 -5.23 -14.52
C TYR A 50 18.54 -4.77 -15.90
N PHE A 51 17.26 -5.06 -16.13
CA PHE A 51 16.50 -4.64 -17.29
C PHE A 51 15.33 -3.80 -16.83
N LEU A 52 15.27 -2.54 -17.24
CA LEU A 52 14.14 -1.64 -17.03
C LEU A 52 13.19 -1.70 -18.23
N GLU A 53 11.95 -1.25 -18.04
CA GLU A 53 10.89 -1.30 -19.06
C GLU A 53 10.74 -2.70 -19.67
N ALA A 54 11.05 -3.73 -18.90
CA ALA A 54 11.07 -5.11 -19.32
C ALA A 54 10.04 -5.94 -18.54
N ASN A 55 9.23 -6.68 -19.27
CA ASN A 55 8.26 -7.62 -18.74
C ASN A 55 8.65 -9.05 -19.07
N VAL A 56 8.35 -9.96 -18.15
CA VAL A 56 8.50 -11.39 -18.40
C VAL A 56 7.34 -11.85 -19.30
N GLN A 57 7.69 -12.37 -20.46
CA GLN A 57 6.73 -12.89 -21.45
C GLN A 57 6.44 -14.38 -21.23
N SER A 58 7.46 -15.17 -20.88
CA SER A 58 7.29 -16.58 -20.56
C SER A 58 8.38 -17.09 -19.61
N ILE A 59 8.02 -18.11 -18.83
CA ILE A 59 8.93 -18.85 -17.96
C ILE A 59 8.70 -20.34 -18.20
N ASN A 60 9.72 -21.04 -18.70
CA ASN A 60 9.64 -22.46 -18.98
C ASN A 60 10.74 -23.21 -18.23
N LEU A 61 10.39 -24.33 -17.60
CA LEU A 61 11.38 -25.21 -16.99
C LEU A 61 12.11 -25.99 -18.08
N LEU A 62 13.42 -25.81 -18.17
CA LEU A 62 14.31 -26.52 -19.08
C LEU A 62 15.32 -27.32 -18.26
N ASN A 63 15.18 -28.64 -18.22
CA ASN A 63 15.94 -29.52 -17.36
C ASN A 63 15.77 -29.17 -15.86
N LYS A 64 16.77 -28.48 -15.27
CA LYS A 64 16.74 -28.06 -13.86
C LYS A 64 16.76 -26.53 -13.69
N SER A 65 16.76 -25.78 -14.79
CA SER A 65 16.85 -24.31 -14.82
C SER A 65 15.60 -23.74 -15.49
N TYR A 66 15.32 -22.48 -15.24
CA TYR A 66 14.21 -21.72 -15.83
C TYR A 66 14.69 -20.92 -17.03
N ASN A 67 14.07 -21.13 -18.18
CA ASN A 67 14.25 -20.30 -19.36
C ASN A 67 13.24 -19.17 -19.32
N VAL A 68 13.69 -17.96 -19.01
CA VAL A 68 12.87 -16.74 -18.88
C VAL A 68 13.04 -15.88 -20.12
N ILE A 69 11.96 -15.61 -20.83
CA ILE A 69 11.94 -14.76 -22.03
C ILE A 69 11.27 -13.45 -21.68
N LEU A 70 11.95 -12.35 -21.99
CA LEU A 70 11.44 -11.00 -21.81
C LEU A 70 10.74 -10.49 -23.07
N ASN A 71 9.87 -9.51 -22.94
CA ASN A 71 9.13 -8.89 -24.05
C ASN A 71 10.02 -8.21 -25.10
N ASN A 72 11.25 -7.88 -24.76
CA ASN A 72 12.25 -7.31 -25.68
C ASN A 72 13.12 -8.39 -26.38
N GLY A 73 12.75 -9.68 -26.28
CA GLY A 73 13.43 -10.81 -26.91
C GLY A 73 14.65 -11.33 -26.14
N ILE A 74 15.02 -10.71 -25.01
CA ILE A 74 16.12 -11.20 -24.19
C ILE A 74 15.70 -12.50 -23.50
N THR A 75 16.60 -13.49 -23.55
CA THR A 75 16.43 -14.77 -22.88
C THR A 75 17.44 -14.91 -21.75
N VAL A 76 16.95 -15.30 -20.57
CA VAL A 76 17.74 -15.52 -19.36
C VAL A 76 17.57 -16.98 -18.91
N LEU A 77 18.66 -17.69 -18.71
CA LEU A 77 18.65 -18.99 -18.04
C LEU A 77 18.95 -18.78 -16.56
N ALA A 78 18.03 -19.19 -15.68
CA ALA A 78 18.11 -18.98 -14.26
C ALA A 78 17.90 -20.29 -13.47
N ASP A 79 18.69 -20.53 -12.42
CA ASP A 79 18.53 -21.69 -11.55
C ASP A 79 17.38 -21.51 -10.55
N ALA A 80 17.00 -20.24 -10.28
CA ALA A 80 15.90 -19.86 -9.43
C ALA A 80 15.24 -18.57 -9.90
N VAL A 81 13.96 -18.42 -9.58
CA VAL A 81 13.16 -17.23 -9.84
C VAL A 81 12.58 -16.72 -8.52
N LEU A 82 12.81 -15.44 -8.22
CA LEU A 82 12.22 -14.75 -7.08
C LEU A 82 11.24 -13.68 -7.57
N PHE A 83 9.99 -13.80 -7.17
CA PHE A 83 8.95 -12.81 -7.45
C PHE A 83 8.90 -11.76 -6.36
N THR A 84 9.08 -10.52 -6.74
CA THR A 84 8.94 -9.34 -5.87
C THR A 84 7.98 -8.32 -6.47
N THR A 85 6.88 -8.83 -7.02
CA THR A 85 5.87 -8.06 -7.77
C THR A 85 5.11 -7.04 -6.92
N GLY A 86 5.20 -7.15 -5.60
CA GLY A 86 4.56 -6.23 -4.67
C GLY A 86 3.03 -6.32 -4.70
N PHE A 87 2.37 -5.17 -4.61
CA PHE A 87 0.93 -5.04 -4.55
C PHE A 87 0.46 -3.81 -5.33
N ASP A 88 -0.83 -3.76 -5.63
CA ASP A 88 -1.50 -2.54 -6.06
C ASP A 88 -2.41 -2.01 -4.94
N LEU A 89 -2.80 -0.74 -5.03
CA LEU A 89 -3.79 -0.19 -4.12
C LEU A 89 -5.20 -0.53 -4.63
N PHE A 90 -6.08 -0.82 -3.70
CA PHE A 90 -7.49 -1.03 -4.02
C PHE A 90 -8.05 0.17 -4.79
N PRO A 91 -8.73 -0.04 -5.92
CA PRO A 91 -9.33 1.04 -6.69
C PRO A 91 -10.50 1.66 -5.91
N ALA A 92 -10.22 2.79 -5.23
CA ALA A 92 -11.14 3.43 -4.28
C ALA A 92 -12.48 3.84 -4.89
N GLN A 93 -12.56 4.07 -6.20
CA GLN A 93 -13.80 4.35 -6.95
C GLN A 93 -14.81 3.21 -6.88
N LYS A 94 -14.40 1.97 -6.55
CA LYS A 94 -15.31 0.85 -6.32
C LYS A 94 -16.11 0.97 -5.02
N LYS A 95 -15.77 1.94 -4.18
CA LYS A 95 -16.47 2.29 -2.93
C LYS A 95 -17.20 3.61 -3.12
N GLU A 96 -18.26 3.56 -3.94
CA GLU A 96 -19.04 4.74 -4.34
C GLU A 96 -19.57 5.53 -3.14
N GLU A 97 -19.88 4.84 -2.05
CA GLU A 97 -20.34 5.43 -0.79
C GLU A 97 -19.36 6.44 -0.18
N TYR A 98 -18.08 6.42 -0.59
CA TYR A 98 -17.07 7.36 -0.12
C TYR A 98 -16.80 8.51 -1.11
N GLY A 99 -17.29 8.42 -2.35
CA GLY A 99 -17.27 9.52 -3.31
C GLY A 99 -15.91 9.83 -3.96
N TYR A 100 -14.95 8.89 -3.95
CA TYR A 100 -13.68 9.06 -4.68
C TYR A 100 -13.91 9.13 -6.19
N GLY A 101 -13.40 10.19 -6.84
CA GLY A 101 -13.65 10.47 -8.25
C GLY A 101 -14.99 11.16 -8.54
N ILE A 102 -15.83 11.36 -7.50
CA ILE A 102 -17.10 12.10 -7.57
C ILE A 102 -16.94 13.46 -6.87
N TYR A 103 -16.43 13.45 -5.64
CA TYR A 103 -16.18 14.66 -4.85
C TYR A 103 -14.70 15.04 -4.94
N GLU A 104 -14.40 16.27 -5.33
CA GLU A 104 -13.03 16.73 -5.55
C GLU A 104 -12.13 16.57 -4.31
N LYS A 105 -12.68 16.78 -3.12
CA LYS A 105 -11.95 16.75 -1.84
C LYS A 105 -11.85 15.36 -1.21
N VAL A 106 -12.16 14.30 -1.97
CA VAL A 106 -11.93 12.92 -1.55
C VAL A 106 -10.72 12.38 -2.29
N ILE A 107 -9.67 12.06 -1.55
CA ILE A 107 -8.39 11.56 -2.08
C ILE A 107 -8.02 10.22 -1.45
N THR A 108 -7.05 9.53 -2.02
CA THR A 108 -6.47 8.33 -1.42
C THR A 108 -5.23 8.63 -0.59
N ASN A 109 -4.81 7.67 0.23
CA ASN A 109 -3.51 7.72 0.92
C ASN A 109 -2.32 7.90 -0.05
N ALA A 110 -2.40 7.35 -1.26
CA ALA A 110 -1.37 7.52 -2.28
C ALA A 110 -1.36 8.94 -2.88
N ASP A 111 -2.54 9.53 -3.11
CA ASP A 111 -2.65 10.94 -3.52
C ASP A 111 -2.03 11.85 -2.47
N LEU A 112 -2.30 11.59 -1.19
CA LEU A 112 -1.75 12.38 -0.08
C LEU A 112 -0.22 12.23 0.04
N GLU A 113 0.34 11.01 -0.14
CA GLU A 113 1.80 10.81 -0.22
C GLU A 113 2.42 11.63 -1.36
N ASN A 114 1.78 11.62 -2.52
CA ASN A 114 2.24 12.42 -3.64
C ASN A 114 2.17 13.92 -3.33
N TRP A 115 1.14 14.38 -2.63
CA TRP A 115 1.03 15.77 -2.21
C TRP A 115 2.14 16.13 -1.21
N PHE A 116 2.42 15.31 -0.20
CA PHE A 116 3.53 15.57 0.73
C PHE A 116 4.85 15.76 -0.02
N ARG A 117 5.11 14.93 -1.01
CA ARG A 117 6.34 14.96 -1.80
C ARG A 117 6.42 16.14 -2.77
N THR A 118 5.32 16.54 -3.39
CA THR A 118 5.33 17.50 -4.52
C THR A 118 4.68 18.82 -4.22
N LYS A 119 3.76 18.88 -3.24
CA LYS A 119 2.89 20.02 -2.93
C LYS A 119 2.05 20.51 -4.14
N ARG A 120 1.75 19.62 -5.10
CA ARG A 120 1.11 19.98 -6.39
C ARG A 120 -0.30 19.44 -6.58
N ASP A 121 -0.99 19.00 -5.52
CA ASP A 121 -2.37 18.54 -5.62
C ASP A 121 -3.32 19.59 -5.07
N ASN A 122 -4.08 20.26 -5.97
CA ASN A 122 -5.00 21.34 -5.61
C ASN A 122 -6.20 20.89 -4.78
N ARG A 123 -6.45 19.58 -4.69
CA ARG A 123 -7.49 19.00 -3.83
C ARG A 123 -7.19 19.19 -2.35
N VAL A 124 -5.91 19.32 -2.00
CA VAL A 124 -5.47 19.69 -0.65
C VAL A 124 -5.38 21.21 -0.58
N THR A 125 -6.37 21.83 0.04
CA THR A 125 -6.44 23.29 0.18
C THR A 125 -5.33 23.84 1.07
N GLU A 126 -5.01 25.15 0.96
CA GLU A 126 -3.93 25.79 1.71
C GLU A 126 -4.14 25.80 3.24
N ASN A 127 -5.39 25.73 3.71
CA ASN A 127 -5.69 25.81 5.14
C ASN A 127 -6.92 24.98 5.51
N PRO A 128 -6.88 23.66 5.36
CA PRO A 128 -7.99 22.77 5.73
C PRO A 128 -8.17 22.79 7.25
N LYS A 129 -9.39 22.96 7.72
CA LYS A 129 -9.71 23.01 9.17
C LYS A 129 -10.08 21.64 9.73
N ARG A 130 -10.66 20.77 8.91
CA ARG A 130 -11.09 19.44 9.33
C ARG A 130 -10.77 18.40 8.27
N ILE A 131 -9.99 17.40 8.67
CA ILE A 131 -9.50 16.35 7.75
C ILE A 131 -9.87 15.00 8.35
N GLY A 132 -10.40 14.10 7.53
CA GLY A 132 -10.77 12.74 7.94
C GLY A 132 -9.95 11.69 7.22
N PHE A 133 -9.66 10.59 7.93
CA PHE A 133 -9.05 9.38 7.39
C PHE A 133 -10.02 8.22 7.55
N VAL A 134 -10.40 7.55 6.46
CA VAL A 134 -11.25 6.35 6.50
C VAL A 134 -10.37 5.13 6.35
N HIS A 135 -10.29 4.32 7.40
CA HIS A 135 -9.49 3.09 7.38
C HIS A 135 -10.16 1.95 6.62
N CYS A 136 -9.36 0.98 6.18
CA CYS A 136 -9.81 -0.28 5.58
C CYS A 136 -10.67 -0.14 4.30
N VAL A 137 -10.38 0.86 3.45
CA VAL A 137 -11.09 1.01 2.18
C VAL A 137 -10.69 -0.11 1.23
N GLY A 138 -11.63 -1.02 0.92
CA GLY A 138 -11.38 -2.22 0.11
C GLY A 138 -10.50 -3.29 0.79
N SER A 139 -10.40 -3.26 2.12
CA SER A 139 -9.70 -4.25 2.95
C SER A 139 -10.60 -4.60 4.14
N ARG A 140 -10.63 -5.88 4.58
CA ARG A 140 -11.61 -6.39 5.55
C ARG A 140 -13.05 -6.10 5.08
N ASP A 141 -13.27 -6.22 3.80
CA ASP A 141 -14.51 -5.85 3.10
C ASP A 141 -15.00 -7.00 2.23
N GLU A 142 -16.03 -7.67 2.69
CA GLU A 142 -16.61 -8.82 2.00
C GLU A 142 -17.26 -8.45 0.66
N LYS A 143 -17.87 -7.25 0.59
CA LYS A 143 -18.46 -6.75 -0.67
C LYS A 143 -17.41 -6.46 -1.74
N ALA A 144 -16.20 -6.07 -1.31
CA ALA A 144 -15.06 -5.89 -2.20
C ALA A 144 -14.32 -7.20 -2.55
N GLY A 145 -14.72 -8.34 -1.97
CA GLY A 145 -14.03 -9.63 -2.10
C GLY A 145 -12.74 -9.75 -1.28
N ASN A 146 -12.39 -8.74 -0.50
CA ASN A 146 -11.12 -8.66 0.24
C ASN A 146 -11.34 -8.81 1.74
N ARG A 147 -11.51 -10.06 2.21
CA ARG A 147 -11.72 -10.35 3.65
C ARG A 147 -10.48 -10.14 4.50
N TYR A 148 -9.30 -10.15 3.90
CA TYR A 148 -8.02 -9.99 4.58
C TYR A 148 -7.77 -8.55 5.04
N CYS A 149 -6.83 -8.40 5.99
CA CYS A 149 -6.30 -7.10 6.41
C CYS A 149 -5.01 -6.79 5.64
N SER A 150 -4.91 -5.61 5.06
CA SER A 150 -3.69 -5.14 4.37
C SER A 150 -2.51 -4.89 5.32
N LYS A 151 -2.70 -5.01 6.64
CA LYS A 151 -1.70 -4.89 7.72
C LYS A 151 -1.03 -3.52 7.89
N VAL A 152 -0.97 -2.68 6.86
CA VAL A 152 -0.23 -1.41 6.87
C VAL A 152 -1.11 -0.16 6.92
N CYS A 153 -2.42 -0.26 6.58
CA CYS A 153 -3.28 0.93 6.48
C CYS A 153 -3.35 1.73 7.79
N CYS A 154 -3.39 1.05 8.95
CA CYS A 154 -3.45 1.73 10.25
C CYS A 154 -2.18 2.53 10.53
N ALA A 155 -1.01 1.92 10.31
CA ALA A 155 0.27 2.61 10.50
C ALA A 155 0.43 3.77 9.51
N THR A 156 0.04 3.58 8.25
CA THR A 156 0.06 4.64 7.23
C THR A 156 -0.87 5.78 7.60
N ALA A 157 -2.10 5.50 8.06
CA ALA A 157 -3.06 6.53 8.47
C ALA A 157 -2.53 7.35 9.64
N VAL A 158 -2.00 6.69 10.68
CA VAL A 158 -1.44 7.37 11.86
C VAL A 158 -0.25 8.24 11.46
N LYS A 159 0.65 7.73 10.61
CA LYS A 159 1.78 8.51 10.06
C LYS A 159 1.28 9.75 9.33
N GLN A 160 0.39 9.58 8.34
CA GLN A 160 -0.13 10.67 7.53
C GLN A 160 -0.92 11.70 8.36
N ALA A 161 -1.67 11.24 9.37
CA ALA A 161 -2.37 12.12 10.30
C ALA A 161 -1.40 12.99 11.10
N CYS A 162 -0.27 12.43 11.55
CA CYS A 162 0.78 13.20 12.22
C CYS A 162 1.44 14.21 11.26
N GLU A 163 1.72 13.83 10.03
CA GLU A 163 2.30 14.71 9.00
C GLU A 163 1.35 15.86 8.65
N ILE A 164 0.04 15.59 8.51
CA ILE A 164 -0.98 16.63 8.34
C ILE A 164 -0.99 17.60 9.53
N LYS A 165 -0.86 17.09 10.76
CA LYS A 165 -0.81 17.96 11.96
C LYS A 165 0.49 18.76 12.04
N GLN A 166 1.57 18.33 11.43
CA GLN A 166 2.81 19.12 11.30
C GLN A 166 2.65 20.24 10.26
N GLU A 167 1.99 19.93 9.14
CA GLU A 167 1.74 20.89 8.06
C GLU A 167 0.64 21.90 8.43
N PHE A 168 -0.43 21.43 9.07
CA PHE A 168 -1.60 22.22 9.48
C PHE A 168 -1.86 22.03 11.00
N PRO A 169 -1.10 22.73 11.87
CA PRO A 169 -1.19 22.53 13.32
C PRO A 169 -2.60 22.78 13.91
N ASP A 170 -3.34 23.72 13.33
CA ASP A 170 -4.69 24.09 13.78
C ASP A 170 -5.80 23.17 13.25
N ALA A 171 -5.51 22.28 12.30
CA ALA A 171 -6.48 21.39 11.73
C ALA A 171 -6.93 20.33 12.75
N GLN A 172 -8.23 20.04 12.79
CA GLN A 172 -8.78 18.87 13.48
C GLN A 172 -8.66 17.66 12.56
N VAL A 173 -7.99 16.61 13.02
CA VAL A 173 -7.76 15.38 12.23
C VAL A 173 -8.50 14.23 12.88
N TYR A 174 -9.33 13.55 12.10
CA TYR A 174 -10.15 12.42 12.51
C TYR A 174 -9.68 11.14 11.81
N CYS A 175 -9.52 10.05 12.55
CA CYS A 175 -9.29 8.71 12.02
C CYS A 175 -10.51 7.83 12.34
N PHE A 176 -11.27 7.44 11.31
CA PHE A 176 -12.40 6.52 11.45
C PHE A 176 -11.91 5.08 11.22
N TYR A 177 -11.99 4.23 12.24
CA TYR A 177 -11.40 2.90 12.23
C TYR A 177 -12.32 1.84 12.85
N MET A 178 -12.19 0.59 12.42
CA MET A 178 -12.87 -0.55 13.07
C MET A 178 -12.04 -1.07 14.23
N ASP A 179 -10.78 -1.43 13.96
CA ASP A 179 -9.76 -1.83 14.93
C ASP A 179 -8.43 -1.26 14.48
N LEU A 180 -7.65 -0.71 15.40
CA LEU A 180 -6.26 -0.30 15.11
C LEU A 180 -5.33 -1.49 15.24
N ARG A 181 -4.60 -1.78 14.17
CA ARG A 181 -3.63 -2.86 14.09
C ARG A 181 -2.21 -2.29 14.02
N MET A 182 -1.70 -1.93 15.20
CA MET A 182 -0.38 -1.30 15.41
C MET A 182 0.57 -2.29 16.08
N PHE A 183 0.86 -3.41 15.39
CA PHE A 183 1.60 -4.54 15.95
C PHE A 183 3.11 -4.56 15.63
N GLY A 184 3.63 -3.56 14.93
CA GLY A 184 5.07 -3.41 14.71
C GLY A 184 5.78 -2.79 15.91
N ARG A 185 7.10 -3.02 16.00
CA ARG A 185 7.92 -2.37 17.03
C ARG A 185 7.85 -0.85 16.87
N ASN A 186 7.61 -0.12 17.96
CA ASN A 186 7.45 1.33 18.05
C ASN A 186 6.16 1.88 17.39
N TYR A 187 5.25 1.03 16.91
CA TYR A 187 3.99 1.50 16.28
C TYR A 187 3.00 1.98 17.33
N GLU A 188 2.97 1.34 18.51
CA GLU A 188 2.15 1.81 19.64
C GLU A 188 2.61 3.20 20.08
N ASP A 189 3.91 3.45 20.16
CA ASP A 189 4.45 4.77 20.50
C ASP A 189 4.04 5.82 19.46
N MET A 190 4.04 5.48 18.18
CA MET A 190 3.58 6.37 17.11
C MET A 190 2.10 6.72 17.28
N TYR A 191 1.25 5.73 17.63
CA TYR A 191 -0.16 5.95 17.91
C TYR A 191 -0.37 6.85 19.13
N LEU A 192 0.34 6.59 20.23
CA LEU A 192 0.28 7.42 21.43
C LEU A 192 0.73 8.87 21.17
N GLN A 193 1.77 9.06 20.35
CA GLN A 193 2.19 10.39 19.93
C GLN A 193 1.12 11.10 19.07
N ALA A 194 0.47 10.39 18.17
CA ALA A 194 -0.64 10.94 17.37
C ALA A 194 -1.75 11.49 18.25
N GLN A 195 -2.12 10.76 19.32
CA GLN A 195 -3.14 11.22 20.27
C GLN A 195 -2.64 12.36 21.16
N ARG A 196 -1.52 12.15 21.86
CA ARG A 196 -1.09 13.02 22.97
C ARG A 196 -0.39 14.28 22.49
N LYS A 197 0.46 14.16 21.46
CA LYS A 197 1.26 15.27 20.95
C LYS A 197 0.55 16.01 19.82
N HIS A 198 -0.09 15.27 18.92
CA HIS A 198 -0.70 15.86 17.73
C HIS A 198 -2.21 16.06 17.85
N GLY A 199 -2.85 15.52 18.88
CA GLY A 199 -4.29 15.72 19.11
C GLY A 199 -5.18 15.07 18.03
N VAL A 200 -4.71 13.99 17.39
CA VAL A 200 -5.49 13.23 16.41
C VAL A 200 -6.68 12.56 17.12
N ILE A 201 -7.86 12.73 16.57
CA ILE A 201 -9.11 12.20 17.11
C ILE A 201 -9.39 10.84 16.48
N PHE A 202 -9.42 9.80 17.30
CA PHE A 202 -9.70 8.44 16.87
C PHE A 202 -11.16 8.08 17.17
N VAL A 203 -11.95 7.85 16.10
CA VAL A 203 -13.37 7.47 16.16
C VAL A 203 -13.49 6.00 15.82
N ARG A 204 -13.85 5.17 16.80
CA ARG A 204 -14.07 3.74 16.55
C ARG A 204 -15.44 3.55 15.94
N GLY A 205 -15.46 3.35 14.62
CA GLY A 205 -16.68 3.13 13.87
C GLY A 205 -16.42 3.11 12.38
N ARG A 206 -17.37 2.59 11.63
CA ARG A 206 -17.31 2.54 10.18
C ARG A 206 -18.02 3.75 9.59
N VAL A 207 -17.39 4.39 8.62
CA VAL A 207 -18.07 5.39 7.80
C VAL A 207 -19.09 4.67 6.93
N SER A 208 -20.35 5.12 6.98
CA SER A 208 -21.44 4.54 6.20
C SER A 208 -21.61 5.21 4.84
N GLU A 209 -21.47 6.52 4.79
CA GLU A 209 -21.56 7.30 3.57
C GLU A 209 -20.84 8.64 3.68
N VAL A 210 -20.52 9.20 2.54
CA VAL A 210 -20.00 10.57 2.37
C VAL A 210 -20.93 11.28 1.38
N SER A 211 -21.26 12.52 1.67
CA SER A 211 -21.99 13.41 0.76
C SER A 211 -21.32 14.78 0.72
N GLU A 212 -21.61 15.57 -0.29
CA GLU A 212 -21.09 16.93 -0.41
C GLU A 212 -22.23 17.96 -0.28
N THR A 213 -21.96 19.07 0.42
CA THR A 213 -22.90 20.21 0.49
C THR A 213 -22.79 21.08 -0.76
N GLN A 214 -23.73 22.00 -0.93
CA GLN A 214 -23.70 22.96 -2.04
C GLN A 214 -22.45 23.87 -1.99
N GLU A 215 -21.88 24.07 -0.80
CA GLU A 215 -20.66 24.86 -0.58
C GLU A 215 -19.38 24.03 -0.76
N GLY A 216 -19.49 22.78 -1.21
CA GLY A 216 -18.35 21.89 -1.45
C GLY A 216 -17.68 21.34 -0.18
N ARG A 217 -18.40 21.26 0.94
CA ARG A 217 -17.96 20.60 2.16
C ARG A 217 -18.38 19.13 2.18
N LEU A 218 -17.49 18.27 2.60
CA LEU A 218 -17.81 16.85 2.76
C LEU A 218 -18.54 16.61 4.08
N ILE A 219 -19.59 15.81 4.03
CA ILE A 219 -20.32 15.36 5.22
C ILE A 219 -20.13 13.86 5.35
N VAL A 220 -19.43 13.46 6.38
CA VAL A 220 -19.17 12.05 6.72
C VAL A 220 -20.15 11.59 7.77
N LYS A 221 -20.86 10.49 7.50
CA LYS A 221 -21.70 9.79 8.47
C LYS A 221 -21.00 8.54 8.99
N ALA A 222 -20.92 8.40 10.28
CA ALA A 222 -20.34 7.26 10.97
C ALA A 222 -21.13 6.96 12.24
N GLU A 223 -20.88 5.80 12.83
CA GLU A 223 -21.29 5.49 14.19
C GLU A 223 -20.06 5.49 15.09
N ASP A 224 -20.10 6.23 16.18
CA ASP A 224 -19.12 6.06 17.24
C ASP A 224 -19.54 4.87 18.13
N THR A 225 -18.93 3.71 17.91
CA THR A 225 -19.29 2.47 18.61
C THR A 225 -18.91 2.47 20.08
N LEU A 226 -18.05 3.39 20.54
CA LEU A 226 -17.72 3.54 21.96
C LEU A 226 -18.78 4.30 22.71
N SER A 227 -19.38 5.31 22.09
CA SER A 227 -20.50 6.07 22.68
C SER A 227 -21.86 5.48 22.30
N GLY A 228 -21.94 4.58 21.33
CA GLY A 228 -23.19 4.02 20.78
C GLY A 228 -24.06 5.05 20.07
N LYS A 229 -23.45 6.12 19.54
CA LYS A 229 -24.20 7.23 18.92
C LYS A 229 -23.83 7.44 17.46
N PRO A 230 -24.83 7.77 16.62
CA PRO A 230 -24.53 8.21 15.25
C PRO A 230 -23.77 9.54 15.29
N MET A 231 -22.83 9.68 14.34
CA MET A 231 -21.97 10.83 14.22
C MET A 231 -22.06 11.42 12.80
N LYS A 232 -22.09 12.73 12.71
CA LYS A 232 -22.02 13.47 11.45
C LYS A 232 -20.94 14.54 11.57
N VAL A 233 -19.94 14.46 10.70
CA VAL A 233 -18.78 15.38 10.70
C VAL A 233 -18.67 16.07 9.36
N SER A 234 -18.54 17.41 9.38
CA SER A 234 -18.21 18.20 8.19
C SER A 234 -16.70 18.29 8.05
N LEU A 235 -16.18 17.93 6.87
CA LEU A 235 -14.75 17.90 6.57
C LEU A 235 -14.41 18.76 5.35
N ASP A 236 -13.19 19.28 5.32
CA ASP A 236 -12.61 19.99 4.17
C ASP A 236 -11.81 19.05 3.26
N LEU A 237 -11.37 17.89 3.79
CA LEU A 237 -10.63 16.87 3.06
C LEU A 237 -10.93 15.50 3.66
N LEU A 238 -11.10 14.49 2.81
CA LEU A 238 -11.24 13.10 3.22
C LEU A 238 -10.18 12.23 2.53
N VAL A 239 -9.43 11.49 3.32
CA VAL A 239 -8.40 10.57 2.85
C VAL A 239 -8.87 9.13 3.02
N LEU A 240 -8.95 8.39 1.92
CA LEU A 240 -9.32 6.99 1.90
C LEU A 240 -8.06 6.13 2.01
N MET A 241 -7.96 5.36 3.10
CA MET A 241 -6.87 4.42 3.30
C MET A 241 -7.10 3.17 2.45
N ALA A 242 -6.79 3.28 1.17
CA ALA A 242 -6.92 2.19 0.21
C ALA A 242 -6.08 0.98 0.63
N GLY A 243 -6.71 -0.18 0.68
CA GLY A 243 -6.06 -1.44 1.03
C GLY A 243 -5.11 -1.92 -0.07
N MET A 244 -4.30 -2.93 0.25
CA MET A 244 -3.46 -3.61 -0.71
C MET A 244 -4.28 -4.69 -1.43
N VAL A 245 -4.14 -4.76 -2.75
CA VAL A 245 -4.64 -5.85 -3.58
C VAL A 245 -3.47 -6.48 -4.33
N GLN A 246 -3.65 -7.70 -4.76
CA GLN A 246 -2.63 -8.42 -5.51
C GLN A 246 -2.27 -7.69 -6.81
N ASN A 247 -1.00 -7.78 -7.22
CA ASN A 247 -0.59 -7.35 -8.55
C ASN A 247 -1.23 -8.26 -9.61
N PRO A 248 -1.88 -7.72 -10.66
CA PRO A 248 -2.55 -8.54 -11.69
C PRO A 248 -1.62 -9.55 -12.36
N ASP A 249 -0.33 -9.22 -12.51
CA ASP A 249 0.68 -10.08 -13.14
C ASP A 249 0.90 -11.39 -12.36
N ASN A 250 0.56 -11.44 -11.06
CA ASN A 250 0.70 -12.65 -10.26
C ASN A 250 -0.06 -13.84 -10.84
N ARG A 251 -1.23 -13.62 -11.42
CA ARG A 251 -2.05 -14.68 -12.02
C ARG A 251 -1.38 -15.27 -13.27
N GLU A 252 -0.72 -14.45 -14.05
CA GLU A 252 0.02 -14.90 -15.24
C GLU A 252 1.27 -15.67 -14.82
N PHE A 253 2.04 -15.16 -13.86
CA PHE A 253 3.20 -15.87 -13.33
C PHE A 253 2.84 -17.20 -12.68
N ALA A 254 1.75 -17.26 -11.93
CA ALA A 254 1.26 -18.50 -11.34
C ALA A 254 0.93 -19.55 -12.41
N LYS A 255 0.31 -19.15 -13.53
CA LYS A 255 0.03 -20.03 -14.68
C LYS A 255 1.32 -20.50 -15.37
N MET A 256 2.26 -19.60 -15.67
CA MET A 256 3.53 -19.92 -16.30
C MET A 256 4.32 -20.94 -15.50
N LEU A 257 4.24 -20.86 -14.16
CA LEU A 257 4.99 -21.71 -13.25
C LEU A 257 4.18 -22.92 -12.75
N SER A 258 2.90 -23.01 -13.07
CA SER A 258 1.99 -24.04 -12.51
C SER A 258 2.00 -24.04 -10.97
N VAL A 259 1.97 -22.86 -10.37
CA VAL A 259 1.88 -22.64 -8.91
C VAL A 259 0.44 -22.27 -8.56
N ASN A 260 -0.08 -22.82 -7.47
CA ASN A 260 -1.40 -22.44 -6.98
C ASN A 260 -1.37 -21.01 -6.44
N LEU A 261 -2.41 -20.26 -6.75
CA LEU A 261 -2.63 -18.92 -6.23
C LEU A 261 -3.93 -18.94 -5.42
N PRO A 262 -3.92 -18.55 -4.14
CA PRO A 262 -5.11 -18.42 -3.32
C PRO A 262 -6.14 -17.45 -3.92
N GLU A 263 -7.35 -17.45 -3.35
CA GLU A 263 -8.46 -16.63 -3.83
C GLU A 263 -8.12 -15.12 -3.80
N ASP A 264 -7.35 -14.69 -2.81
CA ASP A 264 -6.90 -13.30 -2.67
C ASP A 264 -5.83 -12.87 -3.69
N GLY A 265 -5.27 -13.83 -4.44
CA GLY A 265 -4.32 -13.60 -5.53
C GLY A 265 -2.90 -13.24 -5.10
N PHE A 266 -2.56 -13.30 -3.81
CA PHE A 266 -1.18 -13.21 -3.34
C PHE A 266 -0.51 -14.59 -3.36
N PHE A 267 0.78 -14.62 -3.62
CA PHE A 267 1.54 -15.86 -3.50
C PHE A 267 1.59 -16.34 -2.05
N GLU A 268 1.44 -17.64 -1.86
CA GLU A 268 1.43 -18.28 -0.55
C GLU A 268 2.62 -19.23 -0.40
N SER A 269 3.31 -19.11 0.73
CA SER A 269 4.42 -20.02 1.06
C SER A 269 3.96 -21.47 1.18
N ALA A 270 4.79 -22.39 0.71
CA ALA A 270 4.51 -23.83 0.83
C ALA A 270 4.28 -24.26 2.30
N ASP A 271 4.98 -23.61 3.21
CA ASP A 271 4.79 -23.72 4.65
C ASP A 271 5.17 -22.38 5.30
N ILE A 272 4.19 -21.74 5.94
CA ILE A 272 4.37 -20.44 6.57
C ILE A 272 5.28 -20.45 7.80
N PHE A 273 5.51 -21.61 8.40
CA PHE A 273 6.29 -21.75 9.61
C PHE A 273 7.74 -22.17 9.34
N SER A 274 7.97 -23.05 8.37
CA SER A 274 9.29 -23.62 8.10
C SER A 274 9.89 -23.19 6.77
N ALA A 275 9.09 -22.68 5.83
CA ALA A 275 9.52 -22.38 4.46
C ALA A 275 8.93 -21.04 3.95
N ALA A 276 8.98 -19.99 4.79
CA ALA A 276 8.47 -18.67 4.42
C ALA A 276 9.15 -18.15 3.14
N GLY A 277 8.34 -17.71 2.18
CA GLY A 277 8.80 -17.22 0.88
C GLY A 277 9.21 -18.30 -0.13
N VAL A 278 9.09 -19.58 0.22
CA VAL A 278 9.36 -20.71 -0.68
C VAL A 278 8.05 -21.20 -1.28
N SER A 279 7.98 -21.32 -2.61
CA SER A 279 6.79 -21.88 -3.27
C SER A 279 6.75 -23.41 -3.19
N SER A 280 5.60 -23.99 -3.56
CA SER A 280 5.46 -25.44 -3.76
C SER A 280 6.33 -25.95 -4.94
N ARG A 281 6.84 -25.07 -5.77
CA ARG A 281 7.69 -25.40 -6.93
C ARG A 281 9.15 -25.12 -6.65
N ARG A 282 10.00 -26.13 -6.84
CA ARG A 282 11.45 -26.04 -6.61
C ARG A 282 12.07 -24.89 -7.40
N GLY A 283 12.88 -24.07 -6.74
CA GLY A 283 13.58 -22.93 -7.35
C GLY A 283 12.70 -21.70 -7.60
N VAL A 284 11.46 -21.69 -7.11
CA VAL A 284 10.56 -20.52 -7.16
C VAL A 284 10.34 -19.99 -5.75
N PHE A 285 10.52 -18.67 -5.61
CA PHE A 285 10.45 -17.93 -4.35
C PHE A 285 9.59 -16.66 -4.49
N TYR A 286 9.06 -16.13 -3.38
CA TYR A 286 8.29 -14.86 -3.31
C TYR A 286 8.24 -14.24 -1.89
#